data_ae7bbf902530665d5d1c3cc15106247a
#
_entry.id   ae7bbf902530665d5d1c3cc15106247a
#
_cell.length_a   1.000
_cell.length_b   1.000
_cell.length_c   1.000
_cell.angle_alpha   90.00
_cell.angle_beta   90.00
_cell.angle_gamma   90.00
#
_symmetry.space_group_name_H-M   'P 1'
#
loop_
_entity.id
_entity.type
_entity.pdbx_description
1 polymer ?
#
loop_
_entity_poly.entity_id
_entity_poly.type
_entity_poly.pdbx_seq_one_letter_code
_entity_poly.pdbx_strand_id
1 'polypeptide(L)'
;KTALPEILLPAFCLLFYLFLFFLDGVNLSADSQSYIDFTYGREPFYPLFLAFFRLLFGAGFYFKAVVFVQCLLWAVSMYALTKTVCEKVQGGVFSACVLVFFQAAVVFLCRVVAARHATYCNEICSEGIAIPLFTLLLTELSAYSTDYKNSRLITSMLIGALLISTRKQMYIVVLIMGALYFFLWTARKIPVKKMLLAWGSVILAVFLAFGLDVLYNFSLRGTAMRHTSDSSAMVITLFYSSGMEDAEYLEDEGLRQLFTDIMTEAEEKGYTYKAAEGNWLSRYNHYSDHYDLLAFGIVNPSFYAYIDENFSYEKEERELAFDDINSAMISALMSHRLFKVLQVAGDNMLVGLCNTVSKAHPLLVWYNVLFGAVYIGLLVVMGKQKKQTAFWFAFLVLLSTLINVVVVGVLIFAQTRYMIYNMPFVYIAMYLMLWETYHILKNKQ
;
A
#
# COMPACT_ATOMS: atom_id res chain seq x y z
N LYS A 1 -17.57 23.44 27.09
CA LYS A 1 -17.30 22.26 26.23
C LYS A 1 -18.65 21.63 25.92
N THR A 2 -19.15 21.79 24.73
CA THR A 2 -20.44 21.22 24.30
C THR A 2 -20.21 19.74 23.98
N ALA A 3 -20.95 18.83 24.65
CA ALA A 3 -20.93 17.38 24.40
C ALA A 3 -21.37 17.00 22.97
N LEU A 4 -21.92 17.96 22.23
CA LEU A 4 -22.45 17.78 20.88
C LEU A 4 -21.41 17.25 19.86
N PRO A 5 -20.16 17.74 19.81
CA PRO A 5 -19.16 17.20 18.87
C PRO A 5 -18.72 15.78 19.21
N GLU A 6 -18.78 15.36 20.47
CA GLU A 6 -18.34 14.03 20.93
C GLU A 6 -19.31 12.93 20.48
N ILE A 7 -20.59 13.25 20.27
CA ILE A 7 -21.62 12.31 19.80
C ILE A 7 -21.82 12.42 18.29
N LEU A 8 -21.84 13.65 17.75
CA LEU A 8 -22.16 13.88 16.33
C LEU A 8 -21.08 13.36 15.38
N LEU A 9 -19.79 13.50 15.73
CA LEU A 9 -18.71 13.04 14.85
C LEU A 9 -18.71 11.51 14.66
N PRO A 10 -18.72 10.67 15.72
CA PRO A 10 -18.78 9.23 15.52
C PRO A 10 -20.09 8.79 14.87
N ALA A 11 -21.23 9.44 15.20
CA ALA A 11 -22.51 9.16 14.56
C ALA A 11 -22.46 9.46 13.05
N PHE A 12 -21.88 10.59 12.65
CA PHE A 12 -21.72 10.93 11.24
C PHE A 12 -20.83 9.91 10.51
N CYS A 13 -19.66 9.57 11.07
CA CYS A 13 -18.77 8.58 10.46
C CYS A 13 -19.48 7.23 10.27
N LEU A 14 -20.21 6.78 11.30
CA LEU A 14 -20.97 5.53 11.23
C LEU A 14 -22.08 5.59 10.16
N LEU A 15 -22.90 6.63 10.18
CA LEU A 15 -24.00 6.80 9.21
C LEU A 15 -23.50 6.92 7.78
N PHE A 16 -22.37 7.59 7.56
CA PHE A 16 -21.76 7.69 6.24
C PHE A 16 -21.38 6.33 5.67
N TYR A 17 -20.71 5.47 6.45
CA TYR A 17 -20.31 4.14 5.98
C TYR A 17 -21.48 3.13 5.97
N LEU A 18 -22.47 3.28 6.82
CA LEU A 18 -23.72 2.54 6.71
C LEU A 18 -24.49 2.92 5.44
N PHE A 19 -24.51 4.20 5.08
CA PHE A 19 -25.09 4.64 3.82
C PHE A 19 -24.37 3.98 2.63
N LEU A 20 -23.03 3.93 2.61
CA LEU A 20 -22.27 3.23 1.56
C LEU A 20 -22.54 1.73 1.55
N PHE A 21 -22.68 1.09 2.72
CA PHE A 21 -23.04 -0.33 2.82
C PHE A 21 -24.37 -0.64 2.12
N PHE A 22 -25.38 0.21 2.30
CA PHE A 22 -26.67 0.04 1.64
C PHE A 22 -26.67 0.48 0.17
N LEU A 23 -25.86 1.48 -0.17
CA LEU A 23 -25.78 2.02 -1.55
C LEU A 23 -25.09 1.02 -2.49
N ASP A 24 -23.93 0.52 -2.12
CA ASP A 24 -23.07 -0.28 -2.98
C ASP A 24 -23.25 -1.80 -2.75
N GLY A 25 -23.77 -2.20 -1.59
CA GLY A 25 -23.91 -3.61 -1.22
C GLY A 25 -22.58 -4.36 -1.19
N VAL A 26 -22.60 -5.62 -1.62
CA VAL A 26 -21.41 -6.47 -1.74
C VAL A 26 -20.91 -6.48 -3.17
N ASN A 27 -19.64 -6.21 -3.38
CA ASN A 27 -19.00 -6.26 -4.69
C ASN A 27 -17.80 -7.21 -4.69
N LEU A 28 -17.67 -7.98 -5.76
CA LEU A 28 -16.51 -8.83 -6.01
C LEU A 28 -15.58 -8.12 -6.99
N SER A 29 -14.28 -8.11 -6.67
CA SER A 29 -13.21 -7.65 -7.54
C SER A 29 -12.56 -8.81 -8.27
N ALA A 30 -11.68 -8.53 -9.22
CA ALA A 30 -10.88 -9.56 -9.90
C ALA A 30 -10.04 -10.40 -8.91
N ASP A 31 -9.61 -9.77 -7.80
CA ASP A 31 -8.82 -10.43 -6.76
C ASP A 31 -9.66 -11.28 -5.80
N SER A 32 -10.99 -11.09 -5.73
CA SER A 32 -11.83 -11.70 -4.69
C SER A 32 -11.74 -13.21 -4.67
N GLN A 33 -11.73 -13.85 -5.85
CA GLN A 33 -11.71 -15.30 -5.97
C GLN A 33 -10.45 -15.90 -5.34
N SER A 34 -9.29 -15.26 -5.52
CA SER A 34 -8.03 -15.75 -4.98
C SER A 34 -7.98 -15.75 -3.43
N TYR A 35 -8.71 -14.83 -2.78
CA TYR A 35 -8.86 -14.84 -1.33
C TYR A 35 -9.86 -15.89 -0.85
N ILE A 36 -10.95 -16.11 -1.62
CA ILE A 36 -12.00 -17.09 -1.31
C ILE A 36 -11.46 -18.52 -1.42
N ASP A 37 -10.61 -18.77 -2.42
CA ASP A 37 -10.01 -20.07 -2.72
C ASP A 37 -8.70 -20.33 -1.95
N PHE A 38 -8.27 -19.41 -1.10
CA PHE A 38 -7.04 -19.55 -0.30
C PHE A 38 -5.81 -19.82 -1.16
N THR A 39 -5.61 -19.10 -2.27
CA THR A 39 -4.47 -19.32 -3.17
C THR A 39 -3.13 -19.10 -2.45
N TYR A 40 -2.07 -19.79 -2.92
CA TYR A 40 -0.75 -19.78 -2.30
C TYR A 40 -0.09 -18.40 -2.28
N GLY A 41 -0.37 -17.57 -3.26
CA GLY A 41 0.20 -16.22 -3.40
C GLY A 41 -0.47 -15.14 -2.55
N ARG A 42 -1.39 -15.50 -1.62
CA ARG A 42 -2.10 -14.52 -0.78
C ARG A 42 -1.66 -14.59 0.67
N GLU A 43 -1.46 -13.43 1.26
CA GLU A 43 -1.18 -13.27 2.68
C GLU A 43 -2.36 -13.75 3.53
N PRO A 44 -2.12 -14.28 4.75
CA PRO A 44 -3.08 -15.08 5.49
C PRO A 44 -4.26 -14.31 6.08
N PHE A 45 -4.10 -13.03 6.43
CA PHE A 45 -5.08 -12.35 7.28
C PHE A 45 -6.44 -12.16 6.59
N TYR A 46 -6.47 -11.73 5.33
CA TYR A 46 -7.73 -11.51 4.65
C TYR A 46 -8.48 -12.82 4.33
N PRO A 47 -7.84 -13.88 3.81
CA PRO A 47 -8.49 -15.20 3.71
C PRO A 47 -9.04 -15.73 5.04
N LEU A 48 -8.28 -15.61 6.13
CA LEU A 48 -8.76 -16.00 7.48
C LEU A 48 -9.94 -15.16 7.94
N PHE A 49 -9.94 -13.86 7.64
CA PHE A 49 -11.07 -12.98 7.92
C PHE A 49 -12.33 -13.44 7.17
N LEU A 50 -12.24 -13.80 5.90
CA LEU A 50 -13.35 -14.37 5.13
C LEU A 50 -13.82 -15.71 5.72
N ALA A 51 -12.88 -16.60 6.04
CA ALA A 51 -13.18 -17.91 6.63
C ALA A 51 -13.90 -17.79 7.97
N PHE A 52 -13.46 -16.86 8.83
CA PHE A 52 -14.10 -16.60 10.12
C PHE A 52 -15.58 -16.19 9.95
N PHE A 53 -15.86 -15.25 9.04
CA PHE A 53 -17.26 -14.86 8.79
C PHE A 53 -18.06 -15.94 8.10
N ARG A 54 -17.45 -16.74 7.23
CA ARG A 54 -18.10 -17.90 6.61
C ARG A 54 -18.49 -18.95 7.64
N LEU A 55 -17.64 -19.17 8.65
CA LEU A 55 -17.93 -20.08 9.77
C LEU A 55 -19.11 -19.59 10.63
N LEU A 56 -19.16 -18.28 10.93
CA LEU A 56 -20.20 -17.71 11.80
C LEU A 56 -21.56 -17.55 11.11
N PHE A 57 -21.57 -17.13 9.83
CA PHE A 57 -22.80 -16.71 9.13
C PHE A 57 -23.19 -17.60 7.95
N GLY A 58 -22.41 -18.66 7.68
CA GLY A 58 -22.65 -19.58 6.57
C GLY A 58 -22.39 -18.95 5.19
N ALA A 59 -22.35 -19.80 4.14
CA ALA A 59 -21.97 -19.41 2.79
C ALA A 59 -22.89 -18.33 2.16
N GLY A 60 -24.16 -18.29 2.53
CA GLY A 60 -25.15 -17.37 1.93
C GLY A 60 -25.09 -15.93 2.46
N PHE A 61 -24.52 -15.69 3.64
CA PHE A 61 -24.60 -14.39 4.30
C PHE A 61 -23.24 -13.76 4.63
N TYR A 62 -22.16 -14.55 4.64
CA TYR A 62 -20.86 -14.10 5.16
C TYR A 62 -20.28 -12.87 4.42
N PHE A 63 -20.48 -12.73 3.11
CA PHE A 63 -20.01 -11.54 2.40
C PHE A 63 -20.66 -10.24 2.88
N LYS A 64 -21.96 -10.29 3.19
CA LYS A 64 -22.65 -9.13 3.78
C LYS A 64 -22.07 -8.78 5.16
N ALA A 65 -21.78 -9.79 5.98
CA ALA A 65 -21.17 -9.59 7.29
C ALA A 65 -19.74 -9.04 7.18
N VAL A 66 -18.94 -9.54 6.23
CA VAL A 66 -17.59 -9.03 5.92
C VAL A 66 -17.65 -7.55 5.54
N VAL A 67 -18.48 -7.19 4.56
CA VAL A 67 -18.61 -5.80 4.08
C VAL A 67 -19.14 -4.89 5.20
N PHE A 68 -20.10 -5.36 6.00
CA PHE A 68 -20.58 -4.59 7.15
C PHE A 68 -19.44 -4.27 8.13
N VAL A 69 -18.61 -5.25 8.48
CA VAL A 69 -17.48 -5.04 9.41
C VAL A 69 -16.38 -4.19 8.76
N GLN A 70 -16.12 -4.34 7.47
CA GLN A 70 -15.25 -3.42 6.73
C GLN A 70 -15.75 -1.97 6.86
N CYS A 71 -17.02 -1.71 6.57
CA CYS A 71 -17.63 -0.37 6.73
C CYS A 71 -17.51 0.17 8.15
N LEU A 72 -17.70 -0.66 9.18
CA LEU A 72 -17.49 -0.26 10.58
C LEU A 72 -16.03 0.11 10.86
N LEU A 73 -15.07 -0.67 10.35
CA LEU A 73 -13.64 -0.40 10.52
C LEU A 73 -13.23 0.92 9.85
N TRP A 74 -13.78 1.22 8.67
CA TRP A 74 -13.59 2.50 7.99
C TRP A 74 -14.18 3.66 8.79
N ALA A 75 -15.38 3.51 9.37
CA ALA A 75 -16.00 4.52 10.23
C ALA A 75 -15.14 4.81 11.47
N VAL A 76 -14.63 3.75 12.13
CA VAL A 76 -13.74 3.88 13.29
C VAL A 76 -12.44 4.56 12.92
N SER A 77 -11.83 4.22 11.80
CA SER A 77 -10.56 4.83 11.35
C SER A 77 -10.72 6.31 11.00
N MET A 78 -11.79 6.67 10.29
CA MET A 78 -12.14 8.07 9.99
C MET A 78 -12.35 8.88 11.26
N TYR A 79 -13.11 8.35 12.22
CA TYR A 79 -13.34 8.99 13.51
C TYR A 79 -12.04 9.16 14.30
N ALA A 80 -11.23 8.09 14.42
CA ALA A 80 -9.99 8.11 15.19
C ALA A 80 -9.00 9.14 14.65
N LEU A 81 -8.79 9.20 13.33
CA LEU A 81 -7.93 10.19 12.69
C LEU A 81 -8.44 11.61 12.93
N THR A 82 -9.72 11.85 12.64
CA THR A 82 -10.31 13.19 12.79
C THR A 82 -10.22 13.67 14.23
N LYS A 83 -10.60 12.83 15.21
CA LYS A 83 -10.54 13.16 16.64
C LYS A 83 -9.10 13.46 17.07
N THR A 84 -8.16 12.56 16.78
CA THR A 84 -6.75 12.70 17.18
C THR A 84 -6.12 13.97 16.63
N VAL A 85 -6.41 14.31 15.38
CA VAL A 85 -5.88 15.52 14.75
C VAL A 85 -6.53 16.76 15.35
N CYS A 86 -7.87 16.80 15.48
CA CYS A 86 -8.59 17.95 16.07
C CYS A 86 -8.15 18.25 17.51
N GLU A 87 -7.98 17.20 18.33
CA GLU A 87 -7.52 17.36 19.72
C GLU A 87 -6.11 18.00 19.78
N LYS A 88 -5.22 17.58 18.88
CA LYS A 88 -3.83 18.03 18.86
C LYS A 88 -3.65 19.47 18.38
N VAL A 89 -4.47 19.91 17.42
CA VAL A 89 -4.40 21.28 16.87
C VAL A 89 -5.43 22.22 17.50
N GLN A 90 -6.14 21.74 18.51
CA GLN A 90 -7.25 22.49 19.15
C GLN A 90 -8.28 22.96 18.10
N GLY A 91 -8.49 22.12 17.06
CA GLY A 91 -9.42 22.38 15.97
C GLY A 91 -10.88 22.31 16.46
N GLY A 92 -11.70 23.25 15.97
CA GLY A 92 -13.14 23.25 16.23
C GLY A 92 -13.91 22.36 15.26
N VAL A 93 -15.24 22.50 15.26
CA VAL A 93 -16.16 21.77 14.38
C VAL A 93 -15.79 21.93 12.90
N PHE A 94 -15.41 23.14 12.48
CA PHE A 94 -14.99 23.39 11.10
C PHE A 94 -13.80 22.51 10.68
N SER A 95 -12.77 22.41 11.54
CA SER A 95 -11.63 21.52 11.27
C SER A 95 -12.06 20.07 11.16
N ALA A 96 -12.96 19.60 12.04
CA ALA A 96 -13.48 18.24 11.96
C ALA A 96 -14.22 17.99 10.64
N CYS A 97 -15.06 18.93 10.19
CA CYS A 97 -15.75 18.83 8.89
C CYS A 97 -14.77 18.76 7.71
N VAL A 98 -13.72 19.58 7.71
CA VAL A 98 -12.69 19.55 6.65
C VAL A 98 -11.95 18.22 6.62
N LEU A 99 -11.56 17.69 7.78
CA LEU A 99 -10.86 16.41 7.88
C LEU A 99 -11.72 15.24 7.41
N VAL A 100 -12.99 15.21 7.80
CA VAL A 100 -13.97 14.22 7.34
C VAL A 100 -14.20 14.37 5.83
N PHE A 101 -14.32 15.60 5.33
CA PHE A 101 -14.51 15.85 3.90
C PHE A 101 -13.36 15.27 3.06
N PHE A 102 -12.10 15.48 3.43
CA PHE A 102 -10.98 14.91 2.68
C PHE A 102 -11.00 13.39 2.68
N GLN A 103 -11.31 12.76 3.81
CA GLN A 103 -11.42 11.29 3.88
C GLN A 103 -12.58 10.78 3.03
N ALA A 104 -13.77 11.37 3.15
CA ALA A 104 -14.94 10.99 2.38
C ALA A 104 -14.74 11.23 0.86
N ALA A 105 -14.13 12.35 0.47
CA ALA A 105 -13.84 12.66 -0.93
C ALA A 105 -12.93 11.59 -1.57
N VAL A 106 -11.91 11.12 -0.84
CA VAL A 106 -11.03 10.05 -1.31
C VAL A 106 -11.79 8.74 -1.44
N VAL A 107 -12.71 8.40 -0.53
CA VAL A 107 -13.56 7.21 -0.64
C VAL A 107 -14.39 7.23 -1.93
N PHE A 108 -14.99 8.37 -2.26
CA PHE A 108 -15.73 8.50 -3.53
C PHE A 108 -14.80 8.52 -4.75
N LEU A 109 -13.61 9.12 -4.63
CA LEU A 109 -12.62 9.12 -5.70
C LEU A 109 -12.20 7.69 -6.09
N CYS A 110 -12.16 6.76 -5.14
CA CYS A 110 -11.90 5.35 -5.42
C CYS A 110 -12.82 4.77 -6.50
N ARG A 111 -14.09 5.15 -6.51
CA ARG A 111 -15.05 4.66 -7.52
C ARG A 111 -14.69 5.12 -8.94
N VAL A 112 -14.21 6.35 -9.07
CA VAL A 112 -13.87 6.94 -10.38
C VAL A 112 -12.52 6.48 -10.89
N VAL A 113 -11.52 6.48 -10.00
CA VAL A 113 -10.12 6.26 -10.38
C VAL A 113 -9.79 4.79 -10.56
N ALA A 114 -10.43 3.91 -9.80
CA ALA A 114 -10.21 2.46 -9.91
C ALA A 114 -11.09 1.80 -10.97
N ALA A 115 -11.87 2.57 -11.73
CA ALA A 115 -12.85 2.08 -12.71
C ALA A 115 -13.79 1.01 -12.12
N ARG A 116 -14.13 1.14 -10.83
CA ARG A 116 -14.93 0.17 -10.08
C ARG A 116 -16.32 0.73 -9.78
N HIS A 117 -17.28 -0.16 -9.72
CA HIS A 117 -18.67 0.22 -9.45
C HIS A 117 -18.94 0.51 -7.96
N ALA A 118 -18.03 0.11 -7.06
CA ALA A 118 -18.17 0.24 -5.62
C ALA A 118 -16.96 0.87 -4.95
N THR A 119 -17.13 1.30 -3.70
CA THR A 119 -16.04 1.74 -2.83
C THR A 119 -15.28 0.54 -2.26
N TYR A 120 -14.00 0.69 -1.91
CA TYR A 120 -13.19 -0.41 -1.36
C TYR A 120 -13.77 -0.99 -0.05
N CYS A 121 -14.51 -0.22 0.74
CA CYS A 121 -15.16 -0.77 1.94
C CYS A 121 -16.26 -1.77 1.61
N ASN A 122 -16.80 -1.75 0.38
CA ASN A 122 -17.86 -2.63 -0.12
C ASN A 122 -17.33 -3.79 -0.99
N GLU A 123 -16.05 -3.79 -1.31
CA GLU A 123 -15.44 -4.87 -2.11
C GLU A 123 -14.89 -5.99 -1.22
N ILE A 124 -15.00 -7.21 -1.71
CA ILE A 124 -14.31 -8.39 -1.14
C ILE A 124 -12.87 -8.38 -1.65
N CYS A 125 -12.05 -7.53 -1.04
CA CYS A 125 -10.63 -7.37 -1.33
C CYS A 125 -9.87 -6.92 -0.08
N SER A 126 -8.56 -7.15 -0.08
CA SER A 126 -7.71 -6.82 1.07
C SER A 126 -7.67 -5.33 1.40
N GLU A 127 -7.91 -4.45 0.42
CA GLU A 127 -8.04 -3.00 0.63
C GLU A 127 -9.17 -2.62 1.56
N GLY A 128 -10.24 -3.42 1.61
CA GLY A 128 -11.38 -3.21 2.51
C GLY A 128 -10.96 -3.11 3.98
N ILE A 129 -9.93 -3.83 4.38
CA ILE A 129 -9.38 -3.77 5.75
C ILE A 129 -8.00 -3.10 5.82
N ALA A 130 -7.18 -3.18 4.78
CA ALA A 130 -5.83 -2.62 4.80
C ALA A 130 -5.84 -1.07 4.87
N ILE A 131 -6.72 -0.39 4.12
CA ILE A 131 -6.79 1.09 4.13
C ILE A 131 -7.18 1.63 5.52
N PRO A 132 -8.26 1.15 6.17
CA PRO A 132 -8.61 1.64 7.51
C PRO A 132 -7.57 1.24 8.56
N LEU A 133 -6.94 0.08 8.49
CA LEU A 133 -5.84 -0.29 9.38
C LEU A 133 -4.63 0.61 9.18
N PHE A 134 -4.28 0.96 7.94
CA PHE A 134 -3.21 1.90 7.64
C PHE A 134 -3.53 3.30 8.19
N THR A 135 -4.78 3.73 8.09
CA THR A 135 -5.26 4.99 8.69
C THR A 135 -5.08 4.98 10.20
N LEU A 136 -5.47 3.89 10.87
CA LEU A 136 -5.27 3.72 12.31
C LEU A 136 -3.77 3.71 12.68
N LEU A 137 -2.93 3.01 11.89
CA LEU A 137 -1.49 2.99 12.12
C LEU A 137 -0.88 4.39 12.07
N LEU A 138 -1.11 5.16 11.00
CA LEU A 138 -0.58 6.52 10.89
C LEU A 138 -1.12 7.44 11.99
N THR A 139 -2.36 7.23 12.43
CA THR A 139 -2.95 7.94 13.57
C THR A 139 -2.17 7.64 14.86
N GLU A 140 -1.89 6.38 15.15
CA GLU A 140 -1.13 5.95 16.33
C GLU A 140 0.33 6.43 16.28
N LEU A 141 1.00 6.32 15.12
CA LEU A 141 2.37 6.81 14.92
C LEU A 141 2.45 8.34 15.09
N SER A 142 1.45 9.08 14.55
CA SER A 142 1.35 10.52 14.79
C SER A 142 1.15 10.85 16.27
N ALA A 143 0.33 10.08 16.98
CA ALA A 143 0.15 10.24 18.41
C ALA A 143 1.45 9.93 19.18
N TYR A 144 2.11 8.82 18.85
CA TYR A 144 3.39 8.44 19.45
C TYR A 144 4.48 9.50 19.25
N SER A 145 4.54 10.15 18.09
CA SER A 145 5.54 11.20 17.82
C SER A 145 5.46 12.40 18.76
N THR A 146 4.38 12.52 19.53
CA THR A 146 4.15 13.63 20.47
C THR A 146 4.12 13.21 21.92
N ASP A 147 3.57 12.05 22.27
CA ASP A 147 3.35 11.62 23.66
C ASP A 147 4.29 10.50 24.15
N TYR A 148 4.94 9.77 23.23
CA TYR A 148 5.88 8.67 23.50
C TYR A 148 5.33 7.56 24.42
N LYS A 149 4.02 7.29 24.38
CA LYS A 149 3.39 6.28 25.23
C LYS A 149 3.65 4.88 24.69
N ASN A 150 4.06 3.95 25.56
CA ASN A 150 4.32 2.56 25.19
C ASN A 150 3.07 1.85 24.64
N SER A 151 1.85 2.23 25.11
CA SER A 151 0.61 1.69 24.55
C SER A 151 0.49 1.95 23.05
N ARG A 152 0.96 3.11 22.55
CA ARG A 152 0.99 3.42 21.12
C ARG A 152 1.91 2.49 20.34
N LEU A 153 3.06 2.11 20.91
CA LEU A 153 3.97 1.14 20.30
C LEU A 153 3.30 -0.24 20.17
N ILE A 154 2.63 -0.70 21.23
CA ILE A 154 1.93 -1.98 21.22
C ILE A 154 0.81 -1.96 20.15
N THR A 155 -0.01 -0.91 20.13
CA THR A 155 -1.09 -0.77 19.14
C THR A 155 -0.51 -0.70 17.72
N SER A 156 0.53 0.10 17.48
CA SER A 156 1.19 0.19 16.17
C SER A 156 1.81 -1.13 15.73
N MET A 157 2.41 -1.89 16.66
CA MET A 157 2.96 -3.21 16.41
C MET A 157 1.87 -4.20 15.96
N LEU A 158 0.75 -4.25 16.69
CA LEU A 158 -0.36 -5.15 16.35
C LEU A 158 -1.00 -4.79 15.02
N ILE A 159 -1.29 -3.51 14.78
CA ILE A 159 -1.82 -3.03 13.50
C ILE A 159 -0.81 -3.29 12.38
N GLY A 160 0.49 -3.05 12.62
CA GLY A 160 1.55 -3.30 11.66
C GLY A 160 1.64 -4.79 11.27
N ALA A 161 1.58 -5.70 12.25
CA ALA A 161 1.55 -7.13 11.99
C ALA A 161 0.34 -7.56 11.15
N LEU A 162 -0.86 -7.06 11.47
CA LEU A 162 -2.07 -7.31 10.69
C LEU A 162 -1.95 -6.77 9.25
N LEU A 163 -1.41 -5.58 9.07
CA LEU A 163 -1.20 -4.97 7.75
C LEU A 163 -0.25 -5.82 6.90
N ILE A 164 0.91 -6.19 7.43
CA ILE A 164 1.90 -7.06 6.74
C ILE A 164 1.25 -8.39 6.35
N SER A 165 0.41 -8.96 7.23
CA SER A 165 -0.32 -10.21 6.98
C SER A 165 -1.52 -10.06 6.04
N THR A 166 -1.84 -8.84 5.59
CA THR A 166 -3.01 -8.58 4.72
C THR A 166 -2.63 -8.48 3.26
N ARG A 167 -1.47 -7.87 2.93
CA ARG A 167 -1.01 -7.73 1.55
C ARG A 167 0.47 -7.32 1.46
N LYS A 168 1.13 -7.78 0.40
CA LYS A 168 2.58 -7.58 0.13
C LYS A 168 3.01 -6.11 0.19
N GLN A 169 2.20 -5.20 -0.38
CA GLN A 169 2.48 -3.75 -0.30
C GLN A 169 2.71 -3.27 1.14
N MET A 170 2.06 -3.88 2.12
CA MET A 170 2.10 -3.40 3.51
C MET A 170 3.43 -3.65 4.23
N TYR A 171 4.40 -4.31 3.61
CA TYR A 171 5.79 -4.28 4.10
C TYR A 171 6.36 -2.85 4.18
N ILE A 172 5.77 -1.87 3.46
CA ILE A 172 6.09 -0.44 3.64
C ILE A 172 5.98 0.02 5.10
N VAL A 173 5.10 -0.60 5.88
CA VAL A 173 4.88 -0.27 7.31
C VAL A 173 6.15 -0.44 8.13
N VAL A 174 6.97 -1.47 7.83
CA VAL A 174 8.26 -1.70 8.48
C VAL A 174 9.20 -0.52 8.25
N LEU A 175 9.26 -0.04 7.01
CA LEU A 175 10.10 1.09 6.63
C LEU A 175 9.58 2.40 7.23
N ILE A 176 8.26 2.63 7.23
CA ILE A 176 7.63 3.83 7.80
C ILE A 176 7.90 3.90 9.31
N MET A 177 7.62 2.81 10.04
CA MET A 177 7.84 2.76 11.49
C MET A 177 9.34 2.90 11.81
N GLY A 178 10.20 2.14 11.14
CA GLY A 178 11.64 2.18 11.35
C GLY A 178 12.23 3.56 11.08
N ALA A 179 11.91 4.18 9.96
CA ALA A 179 12.38 5.51 9.61
C ALA A 179 11.84 6.59 10.58
N LEU A 180 10.55 6.55 10.94
CA LEU A 180 10.00 7.47 11.93
C LEU A 180 10.74 7.37 13.26
N TYR A 181 10.95 6.16 13.77
CA TYR A 181 11.64 5.96 15.05
C TYR A 181 13.11 6.40 15.02
N PHE A 182 13.78 6.19 13.88
CA PHE A 182 15.12 6.72 13.65
C PHE A 182 15.16 8.25 13.69
N PHE A 183 14.24 8.92 12.98
CA PHE A 183 14.16 10.39 12.99
C PHE A 183 13.75 10.95 14.36
N LEU A 184 12.85 10.30 15.09
CA LEU A 184 12.50 10.70 16.44
C LEU A 184 13.69 10.55 17.40
N TRP A 185 14.48 9.51 17.26
CA TRP A 185 15.68 9.32 18.06
C TRP A 185 16.73 10.40 17.79
N THR A 186 17.05 10.64 16.53
CA THR A 186 18.09 11.61 16.15
C THR A 186 17.68 13.07 16.40
N ALA A 187 16.45 13.45 16.01
CA ALA A 187 15.98 14.82 16.11
C ALA A 187 15.44 15.20 17.51
N ARG A 188 14.83 14.25 18.23
CA ARG A 188 14.21 14.48 19.54
C ARG A 188 15.06 13.97 20.70
N LYS A 189 16.19 13.30 20.42
CA LYS A 189 17.09 12.72 21.44
C LYS A 189 16.34 11.84 22.45
N ILE A 190 15.41 11.02 21.95
CA ILE A 190 14.67 10.07 22.78
C ILE A 190 15.65 9.12 23.48
N PRO A 191 15.43 8.76 24.76
CA PRO A 191 16.29 7.82 25.47
C PRO A 191 16.44 6.50 24.71
N VAL A 192 17.67 5.96 24.70
CA VAL A 192 18.02 4.70 24.00
C VAL A 192 17.07 3.56 24.36
N LYS A 193 16.65 3.45 25.62
CA LYS A 193 15.67 2.44 26.06
C LYS A 193 14.34 2.53 25.29
N LYS A 194 13.80 3.74 25.07
CA LYS A 194 12.57 3.93 24.30
C LYS A 194 12.77 3.63 22.81
N MET A 195 13.94 3.98 22.28
CA MET A 195 14.30 3.65 20.90
C MET A 195 14.38 2.11 20.73
N LEU A 196 15.05 1.38 21.63
CA LEU A 196 15.12 -0.07 21.57
C LEU A 196 13.73 -0.73 21.65
N LEU A 197 12.83 -0.21 22.49
CA LEU A 197 11.44 -0.68 22.57
C LEU A 197 10.69 -0.42 21.25
N ALA A 198 10.90 0.75 20.62
CA ALA A 198 10.27 1.10 19.35
C ALA A 198 10.76 0.19 18.22
N TRP A 199 12.07 -0.04 18.09
CA TRP A 199 12.63 -0.98 17.12
C TRP A 199 12.21 -2.43 17.41
N GLY A 200 12.20 -2.82 18.69
CA GLY A 200 11.68 -4.11 19.11
C GLY A 200 10.23 -4.35 18.69
N SER A 201 9.39 -3.30 18.72
CA SER A 201 8.00 -3.40 18.24
C SER A 201 7.91 -3.63 16.73
N VAL A 202 8.81 -3.03 15.92
CA VAL A 202 8.89 -3.28 14.46
C VAL A 202 9.30 -4.73 14.19
N ILE A 203 10.36 -5.18 14.83
CA ILE A 203 10.86 -6.55 14.68
C ILE A 203 9.78 -7.56 15.08
N LEU A 204 9.11 -7.32 16.21
CA LEU A 204 8.06 -8.21 16.69
C LEU A 204 6.83 -8.21 15.75
N ALA A 205 6.47 -7.08 15.15
CA ALA A 205 5.41 -7.02 14.15
C ALA A 205 5.71 -7.93 12.93
N VAL A 206 6.96 -7.91 12.45
CA VAL A 206 7.42 -8.78 11.36
C VAL A 206 7.38 -10.25 11.77
N PHE A 207 7.87 -10.59 12.96
CA PHE A 207 7.82 -11.97 13.46
C PHE A 207 6.41 -12.48 13.65
N LEU A 208 5.50 -11.66 14.15
CA LEU A 208 4.07 -12.03 14.28
C LEU A 208 3.43 -12.28 12.92
N ALA A 209 3.69 -11.42 11.93
CA ALA A 209 3.17 -11.59 10.58
C ALA A 209 3.74 -12.86 9.92
N PHE A 210 5.05 -13.08 10.03
CA PHE A 210 5.71 -14.27 9.53
C PHE A 210 5.18 -15.54 10.20
N GLY A 211 5.07 -15.53 11.52
CA GLY A 211 4.53 -16.67 12.28
C GLY A 211 3.08 -16.98 11.91
N LEU A 212 2.25 -15.95 11.70
CA LEU A 212 0.87 -16.13 11.25
C LEU A 212 0.82 -16.78 9.86
N ASP A 213 1.70 -16.37 8.95
CA ASP A 213 1.77 -16.90 7.59
C ASP A 213 2.17 -18.38 7.58
N VAL A 214 3.24 -18.75 8.30
CA VAL A 214 3.68 -20.13 8.43
C VAL A 214 2.60 -20.99 9.11
N LEU A 215 1.98 -20.50 10.18
CA LEU A 215 0.92 -21.21 10.90
C LEU A 215 -0.32 -21.43 10.02
N TYR A 216 -0.68 -20.43 9.23
CA TYR A 216 -1.78 -20.51 8.28
C TYR A 216 -1.54 -21.61 7.22
N ASN A 217 -0.37 -21.58 6.58
CA ASN A 217 -0.04 -22.58 5.56
C ASN A 217 0.09 -23.99 6.17
N PHE A 218 0.72 -24.10 7.33
CA PHE A 218 0.80 -25.37 8.05
C PHE A 218 -0.58 -25.93 8.40
N SER A 219 -1.48 -25.09 8.89
CA SER A 219 -2.85 -25.51 9.28
C SER A 219 -3.73 -25.89 8.09
N LEU A 220 -3.55 -25.22 6.96
CA LEU A 220 -4.39 -25.42 5.77
C LEU A 220 -3.84 -26.50 4.83
N ARG A 221 -2.50 -26.59 4.72
CA ARG A 221 -1.80 -27.41 3.72
C ARG A 221 -0.90 -28.49 4.31
N GLY A 222 -0.68 -28.48 5.62
CA GLY A 222 0.24 -29.42 6.30
C GLY A 222 1.72 -29.08 6.13
N THR A 223 2.07 -28.03 5.37
CA THR A 223 3.44 -27.66 5.04
C THR A 223 3.83 -26.34 5.72
N ALA A 224 4.95 -26.33 6.44
CA ALA A 224 5.49 -25.14 7.10
C ALA A 224 6.18 -24.21 6.07
N MET A 225 5.38 -23.52 5.27
CA MET A 225 5.85 -22.59 4.24
C MET A 225 5.20 -21.21 4.43
N ARG A 226 5.74 -20.21 3.76
CA ARG A 226 5.10 -18.89 3.61
C ARG A 226 4.25 -18.86 2.32
N HIS A 227 3.46 -17.79 2.15
CA HIS A 227 2.84 -17.52 0.85
C HIS A 227 3.91 -17.37 -0.24
N THR A 228 3.54 -17.70 -1.46
CA THR A 228 4.42 -17.70 -2.64
C THR A 228 4.29 -16.42 -3.47
N SER A 229 5.04 -16.34 -4.55
CA SER A 229 4.96 -15.27 -5.56
C SER A 229 5.35 -13.87 -5.04
N ASP A 230 6.20 -13.78 -4.00
CA ASP A 230 6.70 -12.49 -3.48
C ASP A 230 7.52 -11.72 -4.52
N SER A 231 8.30 -12.42 -5.34
CA SER A 231 9.19 -11.87 -6.35
C SER A 231 8.55 -11.67 -7.72
N SER A 232 7.35 -12.19 -7.96
CA SER A 232 6.71 -12.21 -9.30
C SER A 232 6.60 -10.81 -9.93
N ALA A 233 6.20 -9.79 -9.16
CA ALA A 233 6.08 -8.43 -9.69
C ALA A 233 7.44 -7.86 -10.17
N MET A 234 8.51 -8.17 -9.45
CA MET A 234 9.87 -7.77 -9.84
C MET A 234 10.32 -8.50 -11.11
N VAL A 235 10.01 -9.80 -11.24
CA VAL A 235 10.32 -10.57 -12.44
C VAL A 235 9.63 -9.99 -13.66
N ILE A 236 8.35 -9.59 -13.58
CA ILE A 236 7.66 -8.96 -14.70
C ILE A 236 8.32 -7.63 -15.08
N THR A 237 8.71 -6.80 -14.10
CA THR A 237 9.46 -5.56 -14.34
C THR A 237 10.79 -5.86 -15.04
N LEU A 238 11.45 -6.93 -14.64
CA LEU A 238 12.71 -7.38 -15.21
C LEU A 238 12.55 -7.83 -16.66
N PHE A 239 11.58 -8.71 -16.97
CA PHE A 239 11.27 -9.11 -18.35
C PHE A 239 10.89 -7.91 -19.23
N TYR A 240 10.05 -7.00 -18.71
CA TYR A 240 9.72 -5.77 -19.41
C TYR A 240 10.97 -4.93 -19.77
N SER A 241 11.97 -4.94 -18.89
CA SER A 241 13.22 -4.15 -19.02
C SER A 241 14.31 -4.86 -19.82
N SER A 242 14.14 -6.16 -20.12
CA SER A 242 15.13 -7.03 -20.79
C SER A 242 15.02 -6.98 -22.31
N GLY A 243 16.02 -7.56 -22.98
CA GLY A 243 16.06 -7.83 -24.41
C GLY A 243 16.53 -9.25 -24.68
N MET A 244 16.42 -9.69 -25.93
CA MET A 244 16.82 -11.05 -26.37
C MET A 244 18.29 -11.38 -26.02
N GLU A 245 19.16 -10.37 -26.02
CA GLU A 245 20.58 -10.50 -25.70
C GLU A 245 20.84 -10.96 -24.27
N ASP A 246 19.88 -10.79 -23.35
CA ASP A 246 20.04 -11.16 -21.94
C ASP A 246 20.00 -12.67 -21.70
N ALA A 247 19.56 -13.46 -22.69
CA ALA A 247 19.58 -14.91 -22.63
C ALA A 247 21.00 -15.47 -22.33
N GLU A 248 22.06 -14.75 -22.72
CA GLU A 248 23.45 -15.15 -22.48
C GLU A 248 23.83 -15.21 -20.98
N TYR A 249 23.12 -14.46 -20.12
CA TYR A 249 23.38 -14.43 -18.67
C TYR A 249 22.75 -15.60 -17.91
N LEU A 250 21.94 -16.42 -18.56
CA LEU A 250 21.34 -17.63 -18.00
C LEU A 250 22.23 -18.83 -18.27
N GLU A 251 22.81 -19.38 -17.21
CA GLU A 251 23.71 -20.57 -17.32
C GLU A 251 22.94 -21.85 -17.63
N ASP A 252 21.74 -22.00 -17.02
CA ASP A 252 20.87 -23.16 -17.26
C ASP A 252 20.22 -23.08 -18.64
N GLU A 253 20.41 -24.13 -19.45
CA GLU A 253 19.92 -24.19 -20.83
C GLU A 253 18.39 -24.17 -20.92
N GLY A 254 17.72 -24.85 -19.99
CA GLY A 254 16.25 -24.87 -19.93
C GLY A 254 15.68 -23.49 -19.60
N LEU A 255 16.26 -22.78 -18.61
CA LEU A 255 15.86 -21.43 -18.27
C LEU A 255 16.21 -20.43 -19.37
N ARG A 256 17.34 -20.63 -20.08
CA ARG A 256 17.73 -19.81 -21.23
C ARG A 256 16.71 -19.95 -22.37
N GLN A 257 16.29 -21.16 -22.68
CA GLN A 257 15.27 -21.42 -23.70
C GLN A 257 13.93 -20.80 -23.28
N LEU A 258 13.49 -21.04 -22.05
CA LEU A 258 12.27 -20.44 -21.48
C LEU A 258 12.27 -18.90 -21.57
N PHE A 259 13.39 -18.27 -21.20
CA PHE A 259 13.55 -16.82 -21.33
C PHE A 259 13.45 -16.36 -22.79
N THR A 260 14.14 -17.07 -23.70
CA THR A 260 14.14 -16.75 -25.12
C THR A 260 12.74 -16.82 -25.72
N ASP A 261 11.98 -17.88 -25.39
CA ASP A 261 10.61 -18.06 -25.89
C ASP A 261 9.68 -16.92 -25.38
N ILE A 262 9.75 -16.61 -24.09
CA ILE A 262 9.01 -15.49 -23.49
C ILE A 262 9.37 -14.15 -24.14
N MET A 263 10.67 -13.86 -24.31
CA MET A 263 11.11 -12.60 -24.87
C MET A 263 10.75 -12.48 -26.36
N THR A 264 10.78 -13.58 -27.12
CA THR A 264 10.34 -13.59 -28.52
C THR A 264 8.88 -13.15 -28.61
N GLU A 265 8.00 -13.77 -27.84
CA GLU A 265 6.58 -13.42 -27.83
C GLU A 265 6.33 -11.99 -27.31
N ALA A 266 7.05 -11.59 -26.26
CA ALA A 266 6.91 -10.25 -25.68
C ALA A 266 7.38 -9.13 -26.61
N GLU A 267 8.51 -9.32 -27.35
CA GLU A 267 9.00 -8.35 -28.33
C GLU A 267 8.10 -8.30 -29.58
N GLU A 268 7.63 -9.45 -30.09
CA GLU A 268 6.70 -9.51 -31.23
C GLU A 268 5.39 -8.74 -30.93
N LYS A 269 4.89 -8.84 -29.70
CA LYS A 269 3.69 -8.13 -29.24
C LYS A 269 3.94 -6.68 -28.82
N GLY A 270 5.20 -6.25 -28.75
CA GLY A 270 5.59 -4.90 -28.31
C GLY A 270 5.38 -4.66 -26.80
N TYR A 271 5.46 -5.70 -25.95
CA TYR A 271 5.21 -5.60 -24.50
C TYR A 271 6.48 -5.35 -23.68
N THR A 272 7.56 -4.90 -24.32
CA THR A 272 8.84 -4.62 -23.67
C THR A 272 9.16 -3.13 -23.68
N TYR A 273 10.12 -2.72 -22.84
CA TYR A 273 10.60 -1.35 -22.77
C TYR A 273 11.13 -0.81 -24.11
N LYS A 274 11.61 -1.70 -25.00
CA LYS A 274 12.10 -1.35 -26.35
C LYS A 274 11.02 -0.67 -27.21
N ALA A 275 9.75 -1.02 -27.01
CA ALA A 275 8.60 -0.42 -27.70
C ALA A 275 8.06 0.85 -26.99
N ALA A 276 8.55 1.17 -25.79
CA ALA A 276 8.09 2.32 -25.03
C ALA A 276 8.76 3.62 -25.52
N GLU A 277 8.00 4.48 -26.17
CA GLU A 277 8.48 5.75 -26.72
C GLU A 277 7.96 6.96 -25.91
N GLY A 278 8.63 8.11 -26.13
CA GLY A 278 8.19 9.39 -25.62
C GLY A 278 8.75 9.75 -24.24
N ASN A 279 7.97 10.57 -23.50
CA ASN A 279 8.37 11.06 -22.19
C ASN A 279 8.07 10.04 -21.06
N TRP A 280 8.47 10.40 -19.83
CA TRP A 280 8.28 9.54 -18.64
C TRP A 280 6.83 9.06 -18.48
N LEU A 281 5.83 9.90 -18.78
CA LEU A 281 4.41 9.53 -18.63
C LEU A 281 3.97 8.56 -19.74
N SER A 282 4.44 8.75 -20.98
CA SER A 282 4.17 7.84 -22.09
C SER A 282 4.79 6.47 -21.83
N ARG A 283 6.04 6.41 -21.35
CA ARG A 283 6.71 5.16 -20.99
C ARG A 283 6.03 4.45 -19.82
N TYR A 284 5.60 5.20 -18.80
CA TYR A 284 4.79 4.63 -17.72
C TYR A 284 3.46 4.05 -18.23
N ASN A 285 2.72 4.78 -19.08
CA ASN A 285 1.47 4.27 -19.63
C ASN A 285 1.71 2.99 -20.43
N HIS A 286 2.75 2.94 -21.25
CA HIS A 286 3.12 1.72 -21.97
C HIS A 286 3.38 0.56 -21.00
N TYR A 287 4.14 0.77 -19.92
CA TYR A 287 4.37 -0.25 -18.91
C TYR A 287 3.08 -0.69 -18.21
N SER A 288 2.26 0.25 -17.78
CA SER A 288 1.00 -0.01 -17.09
C SER A 288 0.00 -0.77 -17.96
N ASP A 289 -0.10 -0.42 -19.26
CA ASP A 289 -1.04 -1.02 -20.19
C ASP A 289 -0.64 -2.46 -20.58
N HIS A 290 0.65 -2.78 -20.54
CA HIS A 290 1.18 -4.09 -20.94
C HIS A 290 1.59 -4.99 -19.77
N TYR A 291 1.63 -4.48 -18.52
CA TYR A 291 2.04 -5.26 -17.36
C TYR A 291 1.23 -6.53 -17.17
N ASP A 292 -0.09 -6.42 -17.11
CA ASP A 292 -0.97 -7.60 -16.92
C ASP A 292 -0.94 -8.55 -18.12
N LEU A 293 -0.79 -8.02 -19.33
CA LEU A 293 -0.67 -8.81 -20.56
C LEU A 293 0.64 -9.61 -20.56
N LEU A 294 1.74 -9.00 -20.16
CA LEU A 294 3.03 -9.67 -20.01
C LEU A 294 2.99 -10.69 -18.86
N ALA A 295 2.49 -10.29 -17.69
CA ALA A 295 2.48 -11.13 -16.50
C ALA A 295 1.59 -12.37 -16.66
N PHE A 296 0.30 -12.15 -16.96
CA PHE A 296 -0.72 -13.20 -16.96
C PHE A 296 -0.95 -13.80 -18.33
N GLY A 297 -0.54 -13.13 -19.39
CA GLY A 297 -0.68 -13.62 -20.76
C GLY A 297 0.54 -14.38 -21.27
N ILE A 298 1.75 -14.08 -20.76
CA ILE A 298 2.99 -14.67 -21.27
C ILE A 298 3.82 -15.30 -20.14
N VAL A 299 4.38 -14.51 -19.21
CA VAL A 299 5.42 -14.98 -18.28
C VAL A 299 4.91 -16.07 -17.35
N ASN A 300 3.83 -15.82 -16.60
CA ASN A 300 3.32 -16.81 -15.64
C ASN A 300 2.84 -18.10 -16.32
N PRO A 301 2.07 -18.06 -17.43
CA PRO A 301 1.72 -19.27 -18.15
C PRO A 301 2.92 -20.06 -18.64
N SER A 302 3.96 -19.40 -19.17
CA SER A 302 5.17 -20.06 -19.65
C SER A 302 5.96 -20.72 -18.51
N PHE A 303 6.04 -20.07 -17.34
CA PHE A 303 6.69 -20.67 -16.17
C PHE A 303 5.96 -21.93 -15.70
N TYR A 304 4.63 -21.88 -15.60
CA TYR A 304 3.85 -23.05 -15.22
C TYR A 304 3.92 -24.16 -16.27
N ALA A 305 3.91 -23.85 -17.58
CA ALA A 305 4.08 -24.83 -18.64
C ALA A 305 5.44 -25.50 -18.54
N TYR A 306 6.52 -24.74 -18.37
CA TYR A 306 7.87 -25.25 -18.17
C TYR A 306 7.96 -26.20 -16.96
N ILE A 307 7.33 -25.83 -15.83
CA ILE A 307 7.30 -26.68 -14.63
C ILE A 307 6.55 -28.00 -14.93
N ASP A 308 5.37 -27.91 -15.52
CA ASP A 308 4.52 -29.07 -15.81
C ASP A 308 5.13 -30.02 -16.84
N GLU A 309 5.94 -29.52 -17.78
CA GLU A 309 6.63 -30.33 -18.79
C GLU A 309 7.89 -31.04 -18.26
N ASN A 310 8.59 -30.39 -17.32
CA ASN A 310 9.89 -30.90 -16.87
C ASN A 310 9.84 -31.64 -15.53
N PHE A 311 8.77 -31.43 -14.74
CA PHE A 311 8.65 -31.96 -13.38
C PHE A 311 7.25 -32.55 -13.14
N SER A 312 7.17 -33.57 -12.30
CA SER A 312 5.90 -34.17 -11.85
C SER A 312 5.63 -33.75 -10.42
N TYR A 313 5.43 -32.48 -10.21
CA TYR A 313 5.28 -31.89 -8.88
C TYR A 313 3.84 -31.91 -8.37
N GLU A 314 3.68 -32.13 -7.05
CA GLU A 314 2.45 -31.83 -6.34
C GLU A 314 2.19 -30.32 -6.33
N LYS A 315 0.98 -29.93 -5.94
CA LYS A 315 0.56 -28.52 -6.05
C LYS A 315 1.47 -27.56 -5.27
N GLU A 316 1.91 -27.94 -4.06
CA GLU A 316 2.83 -27.17 -3.23
C GLU A 316 4.21 -27.03 -3.88
N GLU A 317 4.76 -28.13 -4.36
CA GLU A 317 6.07 -28.16 -5.02
C GLU A 317 6.06 -27.34 -6.31
N ARG A 318 4.97 -27.36 -7.04
CA ARG A 318 4.75 -26.54 -8.24
C ARG A 318 4.82 -25.05 -7.96
N GLU A 319 4.19 -24.59 -6.86
CA GLU A 319 4.23 -23.20 -6.46
C GLU A 319 5.62 -22.78 -5.94
N LEU A 320 6.33 -23.66 -5.25
CA LEU A 320 7.71 -23.42 -4.83
C LEU A 320 8.66 -23.38 -6.03
N ALA A 321 8.51 -24.29 -6.99
CA ALA A 321 9.29 -24.26 -8.22
C ALA A 321 9.06 -22.99 -9.05
N PHE A 322 7.83 -22.43 -9.02
CA PHE A 322 7.56 -21.13 -9.62
C PHE A 322 8.36 -20.00 -8.95
N ASP A 323 8.48 -20.00 -7.62
CA ASP A 323 9.30 -19.03 -6.89
C ASP A 323 10.81 -19.25 -7.12
N ASP A 324 11.25 -20.51 -7.30
CA ASP A 324 12.65 -20.82 -7.63
C ASP A 324 13.02 -20.29 -9.02
N ILE A 325 12.15 -20.44 -10.02
CA ILE A 325 12.35 -19.85 -11.36
C ILE A 325 12.40 -18.32 -11.27
N ASN A 326 11.46 -17.68 -10.54
CA ASN A 326 11.50 -16.24 -10.31
C ASN A 326 12.86 -15.79 -9.72
N SER A 327 13.34 -16.51 -8.71
CA SER A 327 14.60 -16.21 -8.03
C SER A 327 15.82 -16.41 -8.95
N ALA A 328 15.82 -17.45 -9.76
CA ALA A 328 16.86 -17.71 -10.75
C ALA A 328 16.92 -16.60 -11.81
N MET A 329 15.77 -16.18 -12.37
CA MET A 329 15.69 -15.09 -13.33
C MET A 329 16.20 -13.77 -12.73
N ILE A 330 15.79 -13.43 -11.49
CA ILE A 330 16.28 -12.22 -10.81
C ILE A 330 17.79 -12.28 -10.60
N SER A 331 18.30 -13.41 -10.13
CA SER A 331 19.74 -13.57 -9.83
C SER A 331 20.61 -13.43 -11.09
N ALA A 332 20.16 -13.98 -12.21
CA ALA A 332 20.91 -13.92 -13.47
C ALA A 332 20.84 -12.53 -14.12
N LEU A 333 19.67 -11.89 -14.15
CA LEU A 333 19.42 -10.73 -15.01
C LEU A 333 19.52 -9.38 -14.28
N MET A 334 19.23 -9.32 -12.96
CA MET A 334 19.07 -8.05 -12.25
C MET A 334 20.32 -7.18 -12.30
N SER A 335 21.53 -7.75 -12.12
CA SER A 335 22.78 -7.00 -12.14
C SER A 335 23.04 -6.35 -13.50
N HIS A 336 22.67 -7.00 -14.58
CA HIS A 336 22.86 -6.53 -15.95
C HIS A 336 21.80 -5.52 -16.40
N ARG A 337 20.58 -5.65 -15.87
CA ARG A 337 19.44 -4.76 -16.21
C ARG A 337 19.08 -3.74 -15.14
N LEU A 338 19.83 -3.68 -14.04
CA LEU A 338 19.54 -2.79 -12.90
C LEU A 338 19.27 -1.33 -13.34
N PHE A 339 20.07 -0.79 -14.27
CA PHE A 339 19.90 0.58 -14.74
C PHE A 339 18.56 0.80 -15.47
N LYS A 340 18.13 -0.17 -16.28
CA LYS A 340 16.84 -0.11 -16.98
C LYS A 340 15.68 -0.27 -16.00
N VAL A 341 15.78 -1.21 -15.07
CA VAL A 341 14.79 -1.37 -13.98
C VAL A 341 14.66 -0.08 -13.17
N LEU A 342 15.77 0.58 -12.82
CA LEU A 342 15.75 1.87 -12.12
C LEU A 342 15.14 2.99 -12.98
N GLN A 343 15.30 2.97 -14.31
CA GLN A 343 14.64 3.92 -15.20
C GLN A 343 13.12 3.73 -15.20
N VAL A 344 12.64 2.49 -15.32
CA VAL A 344 11.21 2.16 -15.21
C VAL A 344 10.67 2.55 -13.82
N ALA A 345 11.41 2.23 -12.75
CA ALA A 345 11.07 2.62 -11.40
C ALA A 345 10.99 4.15 -11.24
N GLY A 346 11.90 4.90 -11.85
CA GLY A 346 11.88 6.37 -11.84
C GLY A 346 10.62 6.95 -12.48
N ASP A 347 10.24 6.45 -13.66
CA ASP A 347 8.99 6.84 -14.33
C ASP A 347 7.76 6.50 -13.47
N ASN A 348 7.75 5.31 -12.86
CA ASN A 348 6.71 4.88 -11.91
C ASN A 348 6.62 5.78 -10.67
N MET A 349 7.76 6.17 -10.09
CA MET A 349 7.82 7.04 -8.91
C MET A 349 7.25 8.43 -9.22
N LEU A 350 7.56 9.01 -10.38
CA LEU A 350 7.00 10.29 -10.80
C LEU A 350 5.47 10.21 -10.91
N VAL A 351 4.96 9.14 -11.52
CA VAL A 351 3.52 8.88 -11.59
C VAL A 351 2.93 8.67 -10.20
N GLY A 352 3.58 7.90 -9.34
CA GLY A 352 3.14 7.64 -7.97
C GLY A 352 3.00 8.92 -7.14
N LEU A 353 3.96 9.85 -7.26
CA LEU A 353 3.86 11.17 -6.63
C LEU A 353 2.65 11.95 -7.14
N CYS A 354 2.43 11.97 -8.46
CA CYS A 354 1.26 12.62 -9.04
C CYS A 354 -0.06 11.97 -8.58
N ASN A 355 -0.13 10.64 -8.60
CA ASN A 355 -1.32 9.88 -8.22
C ASN A 355 -1.63 9.96 -6.71
N THR A 356 -0.68 10.33 -5.87
CA THR A 356 -0.91 10.59 -4.44
C THR A 356 -1.61 11.93 -4.21
N VAL A 357 -1.39 12.92 -5.08
CA VAL A 357 -1.99 14.26 -4.95
C VAL A 357 -3.26 14.37 -5.80
N SER A 358 -3.20 13.96 -7.09
CA SER A 358 -4.34 14.04 -7.99
C SER A 358 -4.35 12.85 -8.96
N LYS A 359 -3.90 13.07 -10.18
CA LYS A 359 -3.68 12.06 -11.21
C LYS A 359 -2.45 12.46 -12.05
N ALA A 360 -1.71 11.48 -12.50
CA ALA A 360 -0.67 11.68 -13.50
C ALA A 360 -1.32 11.96 -14.86
N HIS A 361 -1.53 13.24 -15.16
CA HIS A 361 -2.11 13.74 -16.41
C HIS A 361 -1.38 15.01 -16.82
N PRO A 362 -1.09 15.24 -18.12
CA PRO A 362 -0.31 16.39 -18.58
C PRO A 362 -0.79 17.74 -18.04
N LEU A 363 -2.12 17.94 -17.97
CA LEU A 363 -2.70 19.18 -17.45
C LEU A 363 -2.57 19.34 -15.92
N LEU A 364 -2.39 18.24 -15.18
CA LEU A 364 -2.32 18.25 -13.71
C LEU A 364 -0.90 18.18 -13.16
N VAL A 365 0.11 17.94 -13.99
CA VAL A 365 1.51 17.85 -13.55
C VAL A 365 1.94 19.13 -12.81
N TRP A 366 1.61 20.30 -13.36
CA TRP A 366 1.96 21.57 -12.72
C TRP A 366 1.26 21.77 -11.38
N TYR A 367 0.01 21.34 -11.26
CA TYR A 367 -0.69 21.34 -9.97
C TYR A 367 0.03 20.44 -8.95
N ASN A 368 0.44 19.24 -9.35
CA ASN A 368 1.15 18.30 -8.48
C ASN A 368 2.51 18.88 -8.04
N VAL A 369 3.27 19.49 -8.95
CA VAL A 369 4.56 20.15 -8.64
C VAL A 369 4.34 21.32 -7.67
N LEU A 370 3.37 22.20 -7.96
CA LEU A 370 3.05 23.33 -7.09
C LEU A 370 2.60 22.86 -5.69
N PHE A 371 1.72 21.84 -5.63
CA PHE A 371 1.27 21.26 -4.36
C PHE A 371 2.46 20.75 -3.55
N GLY A 372 3.37 20.00 -4.18
CA GLY A 372 4.59 19.49 -3.53
C GLY A 372 5.50 20.61 -3.04
N ALA A 373 5.74 21.63 -3.87
CA ALA A 373 6.56 22.78 -3.48
C ALA A 373 5.98 23.55 -2.28
N VAL A 374 4.67 23.79 -2.30
CA VAL A 374 3.96 24.44 -1.18
C VAL A 374 4.02 23.56 0.07
N TYR A 375 3.82 22.23 -0.07
CA TYR A 375 3.91 21.29 1.05
C TYR A 375 5.27 21.35 1.74
N ILE A 376 6.35 21.26 0.97
CA ILE A 376 7.73 21.32 1.50
C ILE A 376 8.01 22.70 2.13
N GLY A 377 7.60 23.80 1.47
CA GLY A 377 7.73 25.14 2.00
C GLY A 377 7.05 25.30 3.36
N LEU A 378 5.81 24.85 3.49
CA LEU A 378 5.07 24.90 4.76
C LEU A 378 5.70 23.99 5.82
N LEU A 379 6.18 22.80 5.45
CA LEU A 379 6.87 21.89 6.38
C LEU A 379 8.12 22.56 6.99
N VAL A 380 8.91 23.25 6.17
CA VAL A 380 10.07 24.02 6.63
C VAL A 380 9.64 25.15 7.57
N VAL A 381 8.55 25.87 7.25
CA VAL A 381 7.98 26.91 8.14
C VAL A 381 7.58 26.31 9.49
N MET A 382 6.86 25.18 9.49
CA MET A 382 6.46 24.49 10.74
C MET A 382 7.66 24.11 11.60
N GLY A 383 8.72 23.59 10.97
CA GLY A 383 9.98 23.26 11.65
C GLY A 383 10.64 24.47 12.30
N LYS A 384 10.79 25.58 11.56
CA LYS A 384 11.38 26.84 12.04
C LYS A 384 10.55 27.48 13.14
N GLN A 385 9.23 27.42 13.05
CA GLN A 385 8.31 27.99 14.05
C GLN A 385 8.08 27.05 15.26
N LYS A 386 8.77 25.93 15.31
CA LYS A 386 8.67 24.89 16.36
C LYS A 386 7.23 24.39 16.59
N LYS A 387 6.39 24.38 15.52
CA LYS A 387 5.02 23.84 15.53
C LYS A 387 5.03 22.31 15.47
N GLN A 388 5.45 21.72 16.57
CA GLN A 388 5.84 20.31 16.66
C GLN A 388 4.76 19.34 16.18
N THR A 389 3.50 19.57 16.52
CA THR A 389 2.39 18.68 16.17
C THR A 389 2.16 18.64 14.65
N ALA A 390 1.99 19.81 14.02
CA ALA A 390 1.78 19.91 12.57
C ALA A 390 3.03 19.44 11.80
N PHE A 391 4.24 19.78 12.28
CA PHE A 391 5.49 19.35 11.68
C PHE A 391 5.60 17.81 11.65
N TRP A 392 5.46 17.14 12.80
CA TRP A 392 5.64 15.69 12.87
C TRP A 392 4.54 14.92 12.16
N PHE A 393 3.31 15.43 12.17
CA PHE A 393 2.24 14.84 11.38
C PHE A 393 2.55 14.94 9.88
N ALA A 394 2.85 16.16 9.38
CA ALA A 394 3.17 16.36 7.96
C ALA A 394 4.46 15.63 7.54
N PHE A 395 5.48 15.58 8.41
CA PHE A 395 6.69 14.81 8.17
C PHE A 395 6.41 13.30 8.05
N LEU A 396 5.60 12.73 8.95
CA LEU A 396 5.18 11.33 8.88
C LEU A 396 4.42 11.04 7.58
N VAL A 397 3.52 11.94 7.18
CA VAL A 397 2.77 11.79 5.91
C VAL A 397 3.70 11.85 4.71
N LEU A 398 4.65 12.78 4.67
CA LEU A 398 5.65 12.86 3.60
C LEU A 398 6.50 11.59 3.55
N LEU A 399 7.02 11.15 4.70
CA LEU A 399 7.82 9.94 4.84
C LEU A 399 7.06 8.71 4.35
N SER A 400 5.82 8.54 4.80
CA SER A 400 4.94 7.45 4.37
C SER A 400 4.67 7.49 2.87
N THR A 401 4.41 8.67 2.32
CA THR A 401 4.18 8.87 0.88
C THR A 401 5.42 8.48 0.06
N LEU A 402 6.59 8.98 0.44
CA LEU A 402 7.83 8.70 -0.29
C LEU A 402 8.18 7.22 -0.23
N ILE A 403 8.06 6.57 0.93
CA ILE A 403 8.31 5.14 1.08
C ILE A 403 7.33 4.33 0.21
N ASN A 404 6.04 4.66 0.25
CA ASN A 404 5.04 3.96 -0.57
C ASN A 404 5.33 4.12 -2.07
N VAL A 405 5.60 5.34 -2.52
CA VAL A 405 5.92 5.63 -3.92
C VAL A 405 7.19 4.90 -4.39
N VAL A 406 8.24 4.87 -3.56
CA VAL A 406 9.50 4.19 -3.90
C VAL A 406 9.28 2.68 -3.97
N VAL A 407 8.67 2.08 -2.96
CA VAL A 407 8.47 0.62 -2.92
C VAL A 407 7.55 0.16 -4.06
N VAL A 408 6.42 0.85 -4.26
CA VAL A 408 5.50 0.50 -5.35
C VAL A 408 6.15 0.76 -6.71
N GLY A 409 6.87 1.88 -6.88
CA GLY A 409 7.51 2.24 -8.15
C GLY A 409 8.61 1.26 -8.57
N VAL A 410 9.29 0.63 -7.60
CA VAL A 410 10.31 -0.40 -7.89
C VAL A 410 9.69 -1.76 -8.20
N LEU A 411 8.63 -2.13 -7.48
CA LEU A 411 8.08 -3.49 -7.54
C LEU A 411 7.02 -3.66 -8.64
N ILE A 412 6.20 -2.63 -8.89
CA ILE A 412 5.06 -2.70 -9.80
C ILE A 412 4.76 -1.30 -10.36
N PHE A 413 3.85 -1.16 -11.32
CA PHE A 413 3.42 0.15 -11.79
C PHE A 413 2.56 0.90 -10.75
N ALA A 414 2.77 2.23 -10.65
CA ALA A 414 2.22 3.08 -9.60
C ALA A 414 0.75 3.51 -9.86
N GLN A 415 -0.18 2.55 -9.83
CA GLN A 415 -1.61 2.84 -9.91
C GLN A 415 -2.10 3.71 -8.75
N THR A 416 -3.16 4.49 -8.99
CA THR A 416 -3.85 5.24 -7.93
C THR A 416 -4.35 4.32 -6.81
N ARG A 417 -4.71 3.06 -7.11
CA ARG A 417 -5.07 2.02 -6.14
C ARG A 417 -4.00 1.86 -5.03
N TYR A 418 -2.72 1.95 -5.38
CA TYR A 418 -1.61 1.82 -4.42
C TYR A 418 -1.30 3.15 -3.70
N MET A 419 -1.64 4.28 -4.30
CA MET A 419 -1.36 5.61 -3.74
C MET A 419 -2.47 6.13 -2.81
N ILE A 420 -3.67 5.56 -2.91
CA ILE A 420 -4.85 5.99 -2.17
C ILE A 420 -4.68 5.93 -0.65
N TYR A 421 -3.81 5.06 -0.16
CA TYR A 421 -3.46 4.95 1.25
C TYR A 421 -2.95 6.27 1.85
N ASN A 422 -2.20 7.04 1.07
CA ASN A 422 -1.61 8.31 1.50
C ASN A 422 -2.42 9.54 1.07
N MET A 423 -3.30 9.42 0.08
CA MET A 423 -4.01 10.55 -0.52
C MET A 423 -4.78 11.42 0.50
N PRO A 424 -5.63 10.89 1.40
CA PRO A 424 -6.33 11.76 2.36
C PRO A 424 -5.36 12.46 3.31
N PHE A 425 -4.25 11.80 3.66
CA PHE A 425 -3.28 12.34 4.60
C PHE A 425 -2.50 13.52 4.05
N VAL A 426 -2.13 13.53 2.76
CA VAL A 426 -1.41 14.68 2.18
C VAL A 426 -2.28 15.93 2.17
N TYR A 427 -3.58 15.81 1.94
CA TYR A 427 -4.52 16.93 2.02
C TYR A 427 -4.76 17.39 3.46
N ILE A 428 -4.90 16.44 4.39
CA ILE A 428 -5.03 16.74 5.82
C ILE A 428 -3.78 17.46 6.34
N ALA A 429 -2.59 16.97 5.99
CA ALA A 429 -1.33 17.59 6.40
C ALA A 429 -1.17 19.00 5.81
N MET A 430 -1.53 19.20 4.54
CA MET A 430 -1.54 20.52 3.90
C MET A 430 -2.48 21.47 4.65
N TYR A 431 -3.71 21.03 4.93
CA TYR A 431 -4.68 21.81 5.69
C TYR A 431 -4.14 22.23 7.08
N LEU A 432 -3.55 21.27 7.81
CA LEU A 432 -2.99 21.54 9.13
C LEU A 432 -1.87 22.57 9.11
N MET A 433 -0.96 22.46 8.15
CA MET A 433 0.14 23.40 8.00
C MET A 433 -0.36 24.80 7.62
N LEU A 434 -1.35 24.91 6.75
CA LEU A 434 -2.00 26.18 6.40
C LEU A 434 -2.73 26.77 7.60
N TRP A 435 -3.47 25.97 8.37
CA TRP A 435 -4.16 26.39 9.58
C TRP A 435 -3.21 26.96 10.62
N GLU A 436 -2.12 26.27 10.90
CA GLU A 436 -1.08 26.77 11.83
C GLU A 436 -0.39 28.04 11.31
N THR A 437 -0.13 28.11 10.00
CA THR A 437 0.46 29.31 9.39
C THR A 437 -0.45 30.53 9.56
N TYR A 438 -1.76 30.34 9.32
CA TYR A 438 -2.75 31.41 9.55
C TYR A 438 -2.71 31.93 11.00
N HIS A 439 -2.67 31.02 11.99
CA HIS A 439 -2.59 31.43 13.40
C HIS A 439 -1.27 32.11 13.77
N ILE A 440 -0.15 31.71 13.17
CA ILE A 440 1.14 32.39 13.34
C ILE A 440 1.06 33.84 12.82
N LEU A 441 0.46 34.06 11.66
CA LEU A 441 0.33 35.39 11.07
C LEU A 441 -0.60 36.28 11.87
N LYS A 442 -1.75 35.77 12.33
CA LYS A 442 -2.71 36.49 13.14
C LYS A 442 -2.14 36.93 14.50
N ASN A 443 -1.29 36.11 15.11
CA ASN A 443 -0.70 36.45 16.43
C ASN A 443 0.49 37.42 16.31
N LYS A 444 0.92 37.79 15.11
CA LYS A 444 1.97 38.80 14.86
C LYS A 444 1.39 40.19 14.56
N GLN A 445 0.10 40.27 14.28
CA GLN A 445 -0.66 41.52 14.15
C GLN A 445 -1.26 41.92 15.49
#